data_49ba4092e14b364d39f0a069d4f2f2a2
#
_entry.id   49ba4092e14b364d39f0a069d4f2f2a2
#
_cell.length_a   1.000
_cell.length_b   1.000
_cell.length_c   1.000
_cell.angle_alpha   90.00
_cell.angle_beta   90.00
_cell.angle_gamma   90.00
#
_symmetry.space_group_name_H-M   'P 1'
#
loop_
_entity.id
_entity.type
_entity.pdbx_description
1 polymer ?
#
loop_
_entity_poly.entity_id
_entity_poly.type
_entity_poly.pdbx_seq_one_letter_code
_entity_poly.pdbx_strand_id
1 'polypeptide(L)'
;MIIIDLEWNCGSDYSGFDEILQIGAVRIKTLGGCILDTFNIYVKPQVNTTLHPAAVKLPELWHSFADGVCFPVAFLKFREWARHEKDYIAWGEDDFRVLQQNVTYWNLPPLSIRAAFNLQRGFGHHQTAKR
;
A
#
# COMPACT_ATOMS: atom_id res chain seq x y z
N MET A 1 -7.32 4.29 13.27
CA MET A 1 -7.28 3.12 12.37
C MET A 1 -7.03 3.58 10.94
N ILE A 2 -6.14 2.93 10.25
CA ILE A 2 -5.77 3.26 8.88
C ILE A 2 -6.22 2.13 7.96
N ILE A 3 -6.89 2.49 6.87
CA ILE A 3 -7.14 1.56 5.76
C ILE A 3 -6.17 1.93 4.65
N ILE A 4 -5.32 0.99 4.24
CA ILE A 4 -4.36 1.20 3.16
C ILE A 4 -4.81 0.52 1.88
N ASP A 5 -4.45 1.14 0.76
CA ASP A 5 -4.62 0.60 -0.57
C ASP A 5 -3.39 0.98 -1.39
N LEU A 6 -2.60 -0.02 -1.73
CA LEU A 6 -1.34 0.17 -2.46
C LEU A 6 -1.51 -0.23 -3.91
N GLU A 7 -0.83 0.51 -4.79
CA GLU A 7 -0.63 0.10 -6.17
C GLU A 7 0.85 -0.16 -6.38
N TRP A 8 1.18 -1.22 -7.11
CA TRP A 8 2.56 -1.56 -7.37
C TRP A 8 2.76 -2.11 -8.77
N ASN A 9 4.00 -2.01 -9.23
CA ASN A 9 4.47 -2.63 -10.45
C ASN A 9 4.96 -4.03 -10.12
N CYS A 10 4.33 -5.04 -10.68
CA CYS A 10 4.70 -6.43 -10.41
C CYS A 10 6.14 -6.67 -10.88
N GLY A 11 6.92 -7.31 -10.02
CA GLY A 11 8.28 -7.69 -10.35
C GLY A 11 8.32 -8.72 -11.46
N SER A 12 9.42 -8.71 -12.20
CA SER A 12 9.68 -9.77 -13.16
C SER A 12 9.92 -11.09 -12.42
N ASP A 13 9.79 -12.21 -13.13
CA ASP A 13 10.07 -13.54 -12.58
C ASP A 13 11.50 -13.65 -12.01
N TYR A 14 12.39 -12.76 -12.44
CA TYR A 14 13.79 -12.72 -12.00
C TYR A 14 14.02 -11.88 -10.76
N SER A 15 13.31 -10.76 -10.61
CA SER A 15 13.53 -9.86 -9.47
C SER A 15 12.66 -10.21 -8.27
N GLY A 16 11.43 -10.70 -8.52
CA GLY A 16 10.46 -10.95 -7.45
C GLY A 16 10.11 -9.72 -6.61
N PHE A 17 10.49 -8.52 -7.05
CA PHE A 17 10.30 -7.29 -6.32
C PHE A 17 9.10 -6.51 -6.86
N ASP A 18 8.05 -6.41 -6.04
CA ASP A 18 6.84 -5.66 -6.35
C ASP A 18 7.02 -4.22 -5.88
N GLU A 19 7.35 -3.34 -6.81
CA GLU A 19 7.69 -1.95 -6.49
C GLU A 19 6.44 -1.08 -6.33
N ILE A 20 6.29 -0.43 -5.19
CA ILE A 20 5.14 0.43 -4.90
C ILE A 20 5.18 1.66 -5.81
N LEU A 21 4.02 1.98 -6.40
CA LEU A 21 3.81 3.14 -7.27
C LEU A 21 2.86 4.17 -6.65
N GLN A 22 2.07 3.76 -5.67
CA GLN A 22 1.13 4.65 -4.99
C GLN A 22 0.83 4.13 -3.60
N ILE A 23 0.83 5.04 -2.62
CA ILE A 23 0.34 4.77 -1.28
C ILE A 23 -0.93 5.59 -1.09
N GLY A 24 -2.07 4.92 -1.04
CA GLY A 24 -3.35 5.51 -0.70
C GLY A 24 -3.78 5.02 0.68
N ALA A 25 -4.34 5.91 1.48
CA ALA A 25 -4.83 5.54 2.80
C ALA A 25 -5.91 6.50 3.28
N VAL A 26 -6.77 5.97 4.14
CA VAL A 26 -7.77 6.76 4.85
C VAL A 26 -7.66 6.49 6.33
N ARG A 27 -7.93 7.52 7.13
CA ARG A 27 -8.01 7.40 8.58
C ARG A 27 -9.47 7.35 8.97
N ILE A 28 -9.83 6.35 9.76
CA ILE A 28 -11.17 6.20 10.31
C ILE A 28 -11.07 6.01 11.82
N LYS A 29 -12.13 6.36 12.54
CA LYS A 29 -12.19 6.12 13.98
C LYS A 29 -12.60 4.68 14.28
N THR A 30 -13.62 4.21 13.58
CA THR A 30 -14.15 2.84 13.70
C THR A 30 -14.55 2.33 12.34
N LEU A 31 -14.59 0.99 12.17
CA LEU A 31 -15.11 0.37 10.96
C LEU A 31 -16.56 0.81 10.71
N GLY A 32 -16.85 1.22 9.49
CA GLY A 32 -18.15 1.77 9.11
C GLY A 32 -18.37 3.21 9.54
N GLY A 33 -17.40 3.82 10.22
CA GLY A 33 -17.45 5.22 10.61
C GLY A 33 -17.02 6.18 9.50
N CYS A 34 -17.09 7.48 9.81
CA CYS A 34 -16.70 8.52 8.87
C CYS A 34 -15.19 8.53 8.63
N ILE A 35 -14.80 8.91 7.43
CA ILE A 35 -13.40 9.17 7.09
C ILE A 35 -13.00 10.49 7.78
N LEU A 36 -11.91 10.43 8.56
CA LEU A 36 -11.38 11.59 9.27
C LEU A 36 -10.47 12.43 8.38
N ASP A 37 -9.55 11.77 7.68
CA ASP A 37 -8.69 12.38 6.67
C ASP A 37 -8.14 11.31 5.74
N THR A 38 -7.44 11.75 4.69
CA THR A 38 -6.91 10.88 3.65
C THR A 38 -5.45 11.20 3.39
N PHE A 39 -4.74 10.20 2.86
CA PHE A 39 -3.36 10.34 2.39
C PHE A 39 -3.26 9.72 1.00
N ASN A 40 -2.57 10.38 0.10
CA ASN A 40 -2.30 9.85 -1.23
C ASN A 40 -0.97 10.40 -1.74
N ILE A 41 -0.09 9.51 -2.16
CA ILE A 41 1.20 9.90 -2.72
C ILE A 41 1.59 8.93 -3.84
N TYR A 42 2.09 9.49 -4.93
CA TYR A 42 2.64 8.71 -6.05
C TYR A 42 4.13 8.52 -5.85
N VAL A 43 4.60 7.32 -6.19
CA VAL A 43 6.00 6.91 -6.01
C VAL A 43 6.61 6.68 -7.38
N LYS A 44 7.74 7.34 -7.63
CA LYS A 44 8.48 7.15 -8.87
C LYS A 44 9.29 5.85 -8.81
N PRO A 45 9.08 4.91 -9.75
CA PRO A 45 9.82 3.66 -9.74
C PRO A 45 11.31 3.87 -9.96
N GLN A 46 12.13 3.18 -9.18
CA GLN A 46 13.59 3.25 -9.23
C GLN A 46 14.23 1.92 -9.64
N VAL A 47 13.52 0.82 -9.47
CA VAL A 47 14.01 -0.53 -9.74
C VAL A 47 13.45 -1.05 -11.05
N ASN A 48 12.11 -1.06 -11.18
CA ASN A 48 11.41 -1.51 -12.38
C ASN A 48 10.93 -0.28 -13.14
N THR A 49 11.73 0.22 -14.07
CA THR A 49 11.40 1.44 -14.82
C THR A 49 10.41 1.20 -15.96
N THR A 50 10.08 -0.07 -16.25
CA THR A 50 9.06 -0.44 -17.23
C THR A 50 7.81 -0.96 -16.53
N LEU A 51 6.64 -0.36 -16.83
CA LEU A 51 5.38 -0.80 -16.23
C LEU A 51 5.00 -2.19 -16.71
N HIS A 52 4.62 -3.04 -15.77
CA HIS A 52 4.00 -4.32 -16.06
C HIS A 52 2.67 -4.08 -16.82
N PRO A 53 2.30 -4.94 -17.81
CA PRO A 53 1.05 -4.75 -18.57
C PRO A 53 -0.20 -4.60 -17.71
N ALA A 54 -0.27 -5.24 -16.56
CA ALA A 54 -1.40 -5.10 -15.64
C ALA A 54 -1.50 -3.68 -15.05
N ALA A 55 -0.36 -3.01 -14.81
CA ALA A 55 -0.32 -1.65 -14.28
C ALA A 55 -0.64 -0.59 -15.35
N VAL A 56 -0.36 -0.86 -16.62
CA VAL A 56 -0.63 0.05 -17.74
C VAL A 56 -2.13 0.36 -17.86
N LYS A 57 -2.99 -0.54 -17.37
CA LYS A 57 -4.45 -0.38 -17.42
C LYS A 57 -4.99 0.65 -16.41
N LEU A 58 -4.16 1.15 -15.51
CA LEU A 58 -4.53 2.12 -14.49
C LEU A 58 -3.98 3.50 -14.89
N PRO A 59 -4.80 4.38 -15.51
CA PRO A 59 -4.31 5.67 -16.01
C PRO A 59 -3.67 6.55 -14.96
N GLU A 60 -4.13 6.49 -13.71
CA GLU A 60 -3.60 7.26 -12.60
C GLU A 60 -2.14 6.94 -12.29
N LEU A 61 -1.65 5.76 -12.66
CA LEU A 61 -0.25 5.39 -12.41
C LEU A 61 0.75 6.13 -13.29
N TRP A 62 0.28 6.79 -14.35
CA TRP A 62 1.14 7.67 -15.13
C TRP A 62 1.73 8.81 -14.29
N HIS A 63 1.03 9.24 -13.24
CA HIS A 63 1.52 10.24 -12.30
C HIS A 63 2.76 9.76 -11.54
N SER A 64 2.90 8.45 -11.33
CA SER A 64 4.09 7.88 -10.67
C SER A 64 5.36 8.16 -11.46
N PHE A 65 5.27 8.13 -12.79
CA PHE A 65 6.42 8.42 -13.65
C PHE A 65 6.68 9.90 -13.82
N ALA A 66 5.63 10.72 -13.89
CA ALA A 66 5.76 12.15 -14.17
C ALA A 66 6.08 12.95 -12.90
N ASP A 67 5.33 12.72 -11.81
CA ASP A 67 5.33 13.58 -10.64
C ASP A 67 5.62 12.84 -9.33
N GLY A 68 5.89 11.53 -9.40
CA GLY A 68 6.16 10.73 -8.21
C GLY A 68 7.46 11.12 -7.51
N VAL A 69 7.48 10.89 -6.20
CA VAL A 69 8.71 11.01 -5.39
C VAL A 69 9.29 9.61 -5.16
N CYS A 70 10.57 9.53 -4.77
CA CYS A 70 11.17 8.24 -4.46
C CYS A 70 10.47 7.60 -3.25
N PHE A 71 10.51 6.27 -3.17
CA PHE A 71 9.81 5.54 -2.10
C PHE A 71 10.25 5.97 -0.70
N PRO A 72 11.54 6.15 -0.39
CA PRO A 72 11.93 6.62 0.95
C PRO A 72 11.23 7.91 1.38
N VAL A 73 11.10 8.88 0.48
CA VAL A 73 10.40 10.14 0.76
C VAL A 73 8.91 9.88 0.97
N ALA A 74 8.30 9.12 0.08
CA ALA A 74 6.87 8.80 0.17
C ALA A 74 6.53 8.05 1.47
N PHE A 75 7.33 7.06 1.81
CA PHE A 75 7.10 6.24 2.99
C PHE A 75 7.28 7.03 4.28
N LEU A 76 8.31 7.88 4.37
CA LEU A 76 8.52 8.69 5.57
C LEU A 76 7.39 9.70 5.76
N LYS A 77 6.84 10.26 4.68
CA LYS A 77 5.65 11.11 4.76
C LYS A 77 4.43 10.34 5.24
N PHE A 78 4.23 9.14 4.71
CA PHE A 78 3.13 8.26 5.15
C PHE A 78 3.29 7.90 6.62
N ARG A 79 4.49 7.52 7.05
CA ARG A 79 4.80 7.16 8.43
C ARG A 79 4.53 8.32 9.38
N GLU A 80 4.89 9.54 9.00
CA GLU A 80 4.61 10.74 9.79
C GLU A 80 3.10 11.01 9.89
N TRP A 81 2.38 10.89 8.79
CA TRP A 81 0.92 11.05 8.78
C TRP A 81 0.23 10.02 9.67
N ALA A 82 0.73 8.79 9.67
CA ALA A 82 0.14 7.66 10.40
C ALA A 82 0.75 7.47 11.80
N ARG A 83 1.60 8.36 12.29
CA ARG A 83 2.46 8.14 13.47
C ARG A 83 1.75 7.70 14.74
N HIS A 84 0.49 8.12 14.94
CA HIS A 84 -0.28 7.79 16.14
C HIS A 84 -1.19 6.58 15.95
N GLU A 85 -1.20 6.00 14.77
CA GLU A 85 -2.04 4.87 14.46
C GLU A 85 -1.27 3.57 14.60
N LYS A 86 -1.92 2.56 15.18
CA LYS A 86 -1.33 1.25 15.40
C LYS A 86 -2.11 0.12 14.73
N ASP A 87 -3.34 0.39 14.33
CA ASP A 87 -4.24 -0.60 13.73
C ASP A 87 -4.43 -0.30 12.26
N TYR A 88 -4.11 -1.28 11.43
CA TYR A 88 -4.10 -1.15 9.98
C TYR A 88 -4.97 -2.20 9.34
N ILE A 89 -5.67 -1.81 8.30
CA ILE A 89 -6.51 -2.67 7.49
C ILE A 89 -6.06 -2.52 6.04
N ALA A 90 -5.93 -3.64 5.33
CA ALA A 90 -5.71 -3.65 3.89
C ALA A 90 -6.82 -4.44 3.22
N TRP A 91 -7.20 -4.04 2.01
CA TRP A 91 -8.17 -4.80 1.23
C TRP A 91 -7.59 -6.12 0.77
N GLY A 92 -6.43 -6.11 0.11
CA GLY A 92 -5.80 -7.28 -0.46
C GLY A 92 -4.84 -7.99 0.50
N GLU A 93 -4.61 -9.27 0.26
CA GLU A 93 -3.67 -10.06 1.07
C GLU A 93 -2.22 -9.60 0.91
N ASP A 94 -1.91 -9.01 -0.24
CA ASP A 94 -0.54 -8.70 -0.62
C ASP A 94 -0.07 -7.31 -0.17
N ASP A 95 -0.97 -6.41 0.22
CA ASP A 95 -0.60 -5.02 0.53
C ASP A 95 0.46 -4.94 1.63
N PHE A 96 0.27 -5.67 2.74
CA PHE A 96 1.25 -5.65 3.83
C PHE A 96 2.56 -6.32 3.44
N ARG A 97 2.51 -7.40 2.67
CA ARG A 97 3.70 -8.09 2.16
C ARG A 97 4.50 -7.16 1.25
N VAL A 98 3.83 -6.49 0.32
CA VAL A 98 4.47 -5.56 -0.62
C VAL A 98 5.06 -4.37 0.13
N LEU A 99 4.33 -3.81 1.09
CA LEU A 99 4.85 -2.71 1.92
C LEU A 99 6.11 -3.14 2.66
N GLN A 100 6.10 -4.30 3.30
CA GLN A 100 7.25 -4.84 4.02
C GLN A 100 8.44 -5.07 3.08
N GLN A 101 8.21 -5.59 1.90
CA GLN A 101 9.25 -5.82 0.89
C GLN A 101 9.93 -4.51 0.48
N ASN A 102 9.15 -3.46 0.24
CA ASN A 102 9.69 -2.15 -0.13
C ASN A 102 10.44 -1.49 1.03
N VAL A 103 9.89 -1.55 2.23
CA VAL A 103 10.54 -1.00 3.43
C VAL A 103 11.89 -1.69 3.67
N THR A 104 11.95 -3.01 3.54
CA THR A 104 13.16 -3.78 3.71
C THR A 104 14.19 -3.47 2.63
N TYR A 105 13.74 -3.38 1.37
CA TYR A 105 14.63 -3.07 0.23
C TYR A 105 15.38 -1.77 0.44
N TRP A 106 14.68 -0.73 0.92
CA TRP A 106 15.26 0.60 1.12
C TRP A 106 15.83 0.80 2.51
N ASN A 107 15.85 -0.26 3.35
CA ASN A 107 16.38 -0.23 4.70
C ASN A 107 15.77 0.90 5.54
N LEU A 108 14.45 1.01 5.51
CA LEU A 108 13.71 2.05 6.23
C LEU A 108 13.16 1.52 7.54
N PRO A 109 12.89 2.40 8.53
CA PRO A 109 12.25 1.99 9.77
C PRO A 109 10.81 1.54 9.47
N PRO A 110 10.37 0.37 9.99
CA PRO A 110 9.03 -0.13 9.72
C PRO A 110 7.96 0.71 10.42
N LEU A 111 6.70 0.55 9.98
CA LEU A 111 5.56 1.07 10.71
C LEU A 111 5.42 0.34 12.04
N SER A 112 5.00 1.06 13.08
CA SER A 112 4.66 0.46 14.36
C SER A 112 3.22 -0.05 14.29
N ILE A 113 3.06 -1.34 14.01
CA ILE A 113 1.75 -1.96 13.83
C ILE A 113 1.44 -2.87 15.02
N ARG A 114 0.32 -2.60 15.71
CA ARG A 114 -0.21 -3.47 16.74
C ARG A 114 -1.08 -4.55 16.15
N ALA A 115 -1.95 -4.19 15.20
CA ALA A 115 -2.86 -5.11 14.53
C ALA A 115 -2.95 -4.80 13.04
N ALA A 116 -2.83 -5.84 12.22
CA ALA A 116 -3.00 -5.77 10.79
C ALA A 116 -4.12 -6.74 10.38
N PHE A 117 -5.13 -6.24 9.67
CA PHE A 117 -6.29 -7.02 9.29
C PHE A 117 -6.50 -6.96 7.78
N ASN A 118 -6.84 -8.10 7.17
CA ASN A 118 -7.11 -8.22 5.76
C ASN A 118 -8.60 -8.37 5.53
N LEU A 119 -9.24 -7.38 4.88
CA LEU A 119 -10.69 -7.39 4.65
C LEU A 119 -11.12 -8.48 3.68
N GLN A 120 -10.35 -8.73 2.65
CA GLN A 120 -10.69 -9.74 1.63
C GLN A 120 -10.71 -11.14 2.25
N ARG A 121 -9.74 -11.46 3.10
CA ARG A 121 -9.68 -12.75 3.80
C ARG A 121 -10.84 -12.91 4.77
N GLY A 122 -11.14 -11.88 5.56
CA GLY A 122 -12.28 -11.89 6.47
C GLY A 122 -13.61 -12.04 5.74
N PHE A 123 -13.77 -11.38 4.60
CA PHE A 123 -14.97 -11.45 3.76
C PHE A 123 -15.13 -12.85 3.14
N GLY A 124 -14.02 -13.45 2.65
CA GLY A 124 -14.02 -14.80 2.09
C GLY A 124 -14.47 -15.86 3.11
N HIS A 125 -13.99 -15.79 4.35
CA HIS A 125 -14.41 -16.68 5.42
C HIS A 125 -15.89 -16.52 5.74
N HIS A 126 -16.42 -15.32 5.70
CA HIS A 126 -17.85 -15.08 5.96
C HIS A 126 -18.72 -15.64 4.85
N GLN A 127 -18.29 -15.61 3.60
CA GLN A 127 -19.01 -16.20 2.48
C GLN A 127 -19.02 -17.73 2.53
N THR A 128 -17.93 -18.35 2.95
CA THR A 128 -17.85 -19.82 3.08
C THR A 128 -18.68 -20.33 4.25
N ALA A 129 -18.84 -19.55 5.32
CA ALA A 129 -19.67 -19.92 6.46
C ALA A 129 -21.18 -19.89 6.15
N LYS A 130 -21.61 -19.24 5.09
CA LYS A 130 -23.01 -19.16 4.65
C LYS A 130 -23.40 -20.25 3.65
N ARG A 131 -22.46 -21.06 3.24
CA ARG A 131 -22.69 -22.21 2.39
C ARG A 131 -22.74 -23.50 3.21
#